data_2543974434aae57767c559667ee69789
#
_entry.id   2543974434aae57767c559667ee69789
#
_cell.length_a   1.000
_cell.length_b   1.000
_cell.length_c   1.000
_cell.angle_alpha   90.00
_cell.angle_beta   90.00
_cell.angle_gamma   90.00
#
_symmetry.space_group_name_H-M   'P 1'
#
loop_
_entity.id
_entity.type
_entity.pdbx_description
1 polymer ?
#
loop_
_entity_poly.entity_id
_entity_poly.type
_entity_poly.pdbx_seq_one_letter_code
_entity_poly.pdbx_strand_id
1 'polypeptide(L)'
;ADTYDLVVSLGTDYHTFDRLLRWVKAYLAENPQVRCLIQHGHTSPVEGADNVKFLPAGTLKRLYAKAQVVLVQGGPGSIQDARATGAIPLVVPRRVEFDEVVDNHQVPFVTMMERQGGAVIVESRADLFDKLTLAFENPSLFHAAQPYVANPSIAAEQLAQGLDNLLSGRTRRAE
;
A
#
# COMPACT_ATOMS: atom_id res chain seq x y z
N ALA A 1 -15.50 -14.34 -13.46
CA ALA A 1 -15.57 -13.20 -12.54
C ALA A 1 -14.18 -12.97 -11.96
N ASP A 2 -13.60 -11.82 -12.30
CA ASP A 2 -12.23 -11.47 -11.90
C ASP A 2 -12.23 -11.03 -10.42
N THR A 3 -12.22 -12.00 -9.54
CA THR A 3 -12.08 -11.78 -8.10
C THR A 3 -10.73 -12.29 -7.67
N TYR A 4 -9.93 -11.42 -7.07
CA TYR A 4 -8.61 -11.74 -6.53
C TYR A 4 -8.65 -11.71 -5.00
N ASP A 5 -7.87 -12.58 -4.39
CA ASP A 5 -7.68 -12.58 -2.95
C ASP A 5 -6.75 -11.42 -2.55
N LEU A 6 -5.71 -11.19 -3.34
CA LEU A 6 -4.71 -10.16 -3.14
C LEU A 6 -4.59 -9.28 -4.39
N VAL A 7 -4.70 -7.98 -4.23
CA VAL A 7 -4.39 -7.01 -5.29
C VAL A 7 -3.22 -6.13 -4.82
N VAL A 8 -2.17 -6.11 -5.63
CA VAL A 8 -0.94 -5.36 -5.38
C VAL A 8 -0.79 -4.25 -6.41
N SER A 9 -0.49 -3.03 -5.97
CA SER A 9 -0.18 -1.94 -6.89
C SER A 9 1.09 -1.20 -6.46
N LEU A 10 2.01 -1.04 -7.41
CA LEU A 10 3.23 -0.26 -7.23
C LEU A 10 3.06 1.21 -7.62
N GLY A 11 1.84 1.64 -7.98
CA GLY A 11 1.59 2.98 -8.47
C GLY A 11 2.15 3.22 -9.86
N THR A 12 2.45 4.48 -10.17
CA THR A 12 2.91 4.94 -11.49
C THR A 12 4.33 5.48 -11.50
N ASP A 13 5.03 5.44 -10.36
CA ASP A 13 6.42 5.88 -10.27
C ASP A 13 7.31 5.07 -11.22
N TYR A 14 8.25 5.73 -11.90
CA TYR A 14 9.15 5.10 -12.86
C TYR A 14 10.28 4.28 -12.20
N HIS A 15 10.55 4.50 -10.91
CA HIS A 15 11.51 3.67 -10.19
C HIS A 15 10.97 2.25 -10.02
N THR A 16 11.87 1.27 -10.10
CA THR A 16 11.50 -0.11 -9.81
C THR A 16 11.33 -0.33 -8.32
N PHE A 17 10.49 -1.31 -7.97
CA PHE A 17 10.24 -1.69 -6.59
C PHE A 17 10.43 -3.21 -6.40
N ASP A 18 11.63 -3.66 -6.74
CA ASP A 18 11.97 -5.08 -6.74
C ASP A 18 11.88 -5.72 -5.35
N ARG A 19 12.21 -4.97 -4.31
CA ARG A 19 12.13 -5.42 -2.91
C ARG A 19 10.75 -5.95 -2.56
N LEU A 20 9.70 -5.17 -2.83
CA LEU A 20 8.33 -5.57 -2.54
C LEU A 20 7.92 -6.79 -3.38
N LEU A 21 8.21 -6.79 -4.67
CA LEU A 21 7.80 -7.89 -5.53
C LEU A 21 8.56 -9.18 -5.26
N ARG A 22 9.81 -9.11 -4.79
CA ARG A 22 10.51 -10.31 -4.27
C ARG A 22 9.80 -10.91 -3.05
N TRP A 23 9.31 -10.09 -2.14
CA TRP A 23 8.54 -10.57 -0.99
C TRP A 23 7.21 -11.20 -1.40
N VAL A 24 6.50 -10.56 -2.33
CA VAL A 24 5.22 -11.08 -2.87
C VAL A 24 5.45 -12.41 -3.59
N LYS A 25 6.47 -12.51 -4.42
CA LYS A 25 6.83 -13.76 -5.12
C LYS A 25 7.08 -14.89 -4.13
N ALA A 26 7.85 -14.63 -3.08
CA ALA A 26 8.14 -15.62 -2.05
C ALA A 26 6.87 -16.07 -1.32
N TYR A 27 5.98 -15.13 -0.99
CA TYR A 27 4.71 -15.47 -0.36
C TYR A 27 3.82 -16.35 -1.24
N LEU A 28 3.67 -16.00 -2.51
CA LEU A 28 2.86 -16.76 -3.47
C LEU A 28 3.42 -18.17 -3.73
N ALA A 29 4.73 -18.33 -3.69
CA ALA A 29 5.37 -19.64 -3.83
C ALA A 29 4.98 -20.61 -2.67
N GLU A 30 4.81 -20.09 -1.47
CA GLU A 30 4.36 -20.83 -0.29
C GLU A 30 2.83 -20.94 -0.18
N ASN A 31 2.10 -20.08 -0.90
CA ASN A 31 0.64 -19.98 -0.86
C ASN A 31 0.03 -19.99 -2.28
N PRO A 32 0.19 -21.08 -3.05
CA PRO A 32 -0.22 -21.14 -4.45
C PRO A 32 -1.73 -21.06 -4.66
N GLN A 33 -2.53 -21.22 -3.61
CA GLN A 33 -3.99 -21.06 -3.64
C GLN A 33 -4.42 -19.59 -3.71
N VAL A 34 -3.55 -18.65 -3.35
CA VAL A 34 -3.87 -17.21 -3.34
C VAL A 34 -3.90 -16.68 -4.77
N ARG A 35 -5.04 -16.20 -5.20
CA ARG A 35 -5.18 -15.51 -6.49
C ARG A 35 -4.75 -14.06 -6.34
N CYS A 36 -3.65 -13.71 -7.00
CA CYS A 36 -3.04 -12.39 -6.91
C CYS A 36 -3.02 -11.68 -8.27
N LEU A 37 -3.40 -10.41 -8.27
CA LEU A 37 -3.17 -9.48 -9.37
C LEU A 37 -2.13 -8.44 -8.96
N ILE A 38 -1.17 -8.18 -9.83
CA ILE A 38 -0.13 -7.19 -9.60
C ILE A 38 -0.11 -6.15 -10.71
N GLN A 39 -0.33 -4.88 -10.36
CA GLN A 39 0.04 -3.76 -11.22
C GLN A 39 1.51 -3.43 -10.94
N HIS A 40 2.38 -3.88 -11.85
CA HIS A 40 3.82 -3.86 -11.59
C HIS A 40 4.56 -2.63 -12.14
N GLY A 41 3.90 -1.79 -12.97
CA GLY A 41 4.51 -0.60 -13.53
C GLY A 41 5.80 -0.90 -14.30
N HIS A 42 6.89 -0.29 -13.86
CA HIS A 42 8.24 -0.47 -14.44
C HIS A 42 9.06 -1.61 -13.79
N THR A 43 8.50 -2.26 -12.78
CA THR A 43 9.11 -3.43 -12.14
C THR A 43 8.79 -4.70 -12.96
N SER A 44 9.63 -5.72 -12.88
CA SER A 44 9.39 -6.98 -13.60
C SER A 44 8.17 -7.72 -13.08
N PRO A 45 7.40 -8.40 -13.95
CA PRO A 45 6.31 -9.27 -13.56
C PRO A 45 6.73 -10.37 -12.58
N VAL A 46 5.77 -10.87 -11.81
CA VAL A 46 5.98 -11.91 -10.80
C VAL A 46 5.32 -13.21 -11.24
N GLU A 47 6.07 -14.30 -11.23
CA GLU A 47 5.53 -15.64 -11.43
C GLU A 47 4.56 -16.02 -10.31
N GLY A 48 3.45 -16.65 -10.67
CA GLY A 48 2.40 -17.04 -9.72
C GLY A 48 1.30 -16.00 -9.51
N ALA A 49 1.38 -14.86 -10.21
CA ALA A 49 0.36 -13.82 -10.22
C ALA A 49 -0.12 -13.50 -11.62
N ASP A 50 -1.31 -12.91 -11.73
CA ASP A 50 -1.71 -12.19 -12.94
C ASP A 50 -1.05 -10.81 -12.91
N ASN A 51 -0.38 -10.45 -14.00
CA ASN A 51 0.43 -9.24 -14.07
C ASN A 51 -0.11 -8.26 -15.11
N VAL A 52 -0.21 -6.99 -14.72
CA VAL A 52 -0.53 -5.90 -15.63
C VAL A 52 0.45 -4.76 -15.41
N LYS A 53 0.82 -4.06 -16.48
CA LYS A 53 1.73 -2.93 -16.35
C LYS A 53 1.05 -1.73 -15.68
N PHE A 54 -0.06 -1.30 -16.25
CA PHE A 54 -0.89 -0.22 -15.71
C PHE A 54 -2.37 -0.52 -15.96
N LEU A 55 -3.21 -0.11 -15.03
CA LEU A 55 -4.67 -0.13 -15.15
C LEU A 55 -5.23 1.28 -15.00
N PRO A 56 -6.35 1.60 -15.66
CA PRO A 56 -7.12 2.79 -15.34
C PRO A 56 -7.51 2.81 -13.85
N ALA A 57 -7.45 4.00 -13.22
CA ALA A 57 -7.74 4.14 -11.78
C ALA A 57 -9.10 3.57 -11.38
N GLY A 58 -10.13 3.77 -12.20
CA GLY A 58 -11.46 3.21 -11.94
C GLY A 58 -11.51 1.68 -11.99
N THR A 59 -10.73 1.05 -12.86
CA THR A 59 -10.61 -0.41 -12.92
C THR A 59 -9.89 -0.94 -11.67
N LEU A 60 -8.79 -0.32 -11.31
CA LEU A 60 -8.02 -0.69 -10.12
C LEU A 60 -8.86 -0.57 -8.84
N LYS A 61 -9.63 0.50 -8.69
CA LYS A 61 -10.55 0.68 -7.56
C LYS A 61 -11.60 -0.42 -7.48
N ARG A 62 -12.18 -0.84 -8.62
CA ARG A 62 -13.13 -1.96 -8.64
C ARG A 62 -12.49 -3.27 -8.20
N LEU A 63 -11.23 -3.48 -8.54
CA LEU A 63 -10.48 -4.65 -8.07
C LEU A 63 -10.20 -4.58 -6.57
N TYR A 64 -9.81 -3.41 -6.05
CA TYR A 64 -9.65 -3.20 -4.61
C TYR A 64 -10.93 -3.48 -3.83
N ALA A 65 -12.07 -3.02 -4.33
CA ALA A 65 -13.37 -3.22 -3.67
C ALA A 65 -13.75 -4.70 -3.50
N LYS A 66 -13.24 -5.56 -4.37
CA LYS A 66 -13.54 -7.00 -4.37
C LYS A 66 -12.45 -7.86 -3.75
N ALA A 67 -11.25 -7.33 -3.57
CA ALA A 67 -10.14 -8.07 -3.00
C ALA A 67 -10.32 -8.30 -1.50
N GLN A 68 -9.83 -9.41 -0.98
CA GLN A 68 -9.74 -9.62 0.47
C GLN A 68 -8.66 -8.73 1.09
N VAL A 69 -7.52 -8.56 0.41
CA VAL A 69 -6.39 -7.77 0.86
C VAL A 69 -5.88 -6.89 -0.26
N VAL A 70 -5.58 -5.64 0.07
CA VAL A 70 -4.93 -4.67 -0.82
C VAL A 70 -3.56 -4.35 -0.28
N LEU A 71 -2.54 -4.46 -1.12
CA LEU A 71 -1.15 -4.15 -0.81
C LEU A 71 -0.64 -3.09 -1.79
N VAL A 72 -0.21 -1.95 -1.26
CA VAL A 72 0.24 -0.82 -2.07
C VAL A 72 1.57 -0.25 -1.59
N GLN A 73 2.18 0.56 -2.44
CA GLN A 73 3.31 1.40 -2.09
C GLN A 73 2.85 2.63 -1.29
N GLY A 74 3.77 3.39 -0.69
CA GLY A 74 3.45 4.47 0.24
C GLY A 74 3.00 5.80 -0.38
N GLY A 75 2.66 5.83 -1.67
CA GLY A 75 2.17 7.03 -2.34
C GLY A 75 0.75 7.42 -1.89
N PRO A 76 0.48 8.73 -1.70
CA PRO A 76 -0.83 9.20 -1.23
C PRO A 76 -1.99 8.77 -2.12
N GLY A 77 -1.82 8.84 -3.43
CA GLY A 77 -2.87 8.45 -4.39
C GLY A 77 -3.26 6.98 -4.27
N SER A 78 -2.28 6.09 -4.17
CA SER A 78 -2.53 4.65 -4.03
C SER A 78 -3.26 4.31 -2.74
N ILE A 79 -2.87 4.92 -1.63
CA ILE A 79 -3.51 4.70 -0.33
C ILE A 79 -4.95 5.27 -0.33
N GLN A 80 -5.15 6.47 -0.84
CA GLN A 80 -6.47 7.08 -0.91
C GLN A 80 -7.43 6.31 -1.83
N ASP A 81 -6.95 5.82 -2.97
CA ASP A 81 -7.74 4.99 -3.88
C ASP A 81 -8.19 3.67 -3.23
N ALA A 82 -7.33 3.04 -2.45
CA ALA A 82 -7.69 1.86 -1.69
C ALA A 82 -8.72 2.18 -0.60
N ARG A 83 -8.50 3.23 0.18
CA ARG A 83 -9.42 3.64 1.26
C ARG A 83 -10.79 4.06 0.74
N ALA A 84 -10.87 4.65 -0.43
CA ALA A 84 -12.15 5.01 -1.07
C ALA A 84 -13.05 3.80 -1.36
N THR A 85 -12.49 2.59 -1.39
CA THR A 85 -13.22 1.33 -1.57
C THR A 85 -13.61 0.65 -0.25
N GLY A 86 -13.22 1.20 0.88
CA GLY A 86 -13.37 0.61 2.21
C GLY A 86 -12.19 -0.24 2.66
N ALA A 87 -11.20 -0.48 1.81
CA ALA A 87 -10.00 -1.22 2.19
C ALA A 87 -9.12 -0.40 3.15
N ILE A 88 -8.52 -1.08 4.12
CA ILE A 88 -7.39 -0.58 4.89
C ILE A 88 -6.15 -1.27 4.32
N PRO A 89 -5.39 -0.60 3.44
CA PRO A 89 -4.32 -1.27 2.73
C PRO A 89 -3.14 -1.62 3.62
N LEU A 90 -2.51 -2.74 3.34
CA LEU A 90 -1.12 -2.99 3.73
C LEU A 90 -0.22 -2.10 2.87
N VAL A 91 0.77 -1.47 3.46
CA VAL A 91 1.60 -0.49 2.77
C VAL A 91 3.08 -0.77 3.02
N VAL A 92 3.84 -0.92 1.94
CA VAL A 92 5.30 -0.92 1.97
C VAL A 92 5.76 0.41 1.38
N PRO A 93 6.26 1.36 2.20
CA PRO A 93 6.75 2.63 1.67
C PRO A 93 8.02 2.42 0.86
N ARG A 94 8.10 3.11 -0.29
CA ARG A 94 9.32 3.22 -1.08
C ARG A 94 10.37 3.99 -0.30
N ARG A 95 11.64 3.63 -0.48
CA ARG A 95 12.76 4.24 0.22
C ARG A 95 13.83 4.73 -0.75
N VAL A 96 14.35 5.93 -0.49
CA VAL A 96 15.40 6.53 -1.32
C VAL A 96 16.72 5.79 -1.24
N GLU A 97 17.03 5.21 -0.09
CA GLU A 97 18.23 4.40 0.12
C GLU A 97 18.29 3.11 -0.70
N PHE A 98 17.13 2.71 -1.28
CA PHE A 98 17.03 1.57 -2.19
C PHE A 98 16.75 1.98 -3.64
N ASP A 99 16.87 3.27 -3.94
CA ASP A 99 16.58 3.83 -5.27
C ASP A 99 15.15 3.52 -5.78
N GLU A 100 14.19 3.50 -4.86
CA GLU A 100 12.80 3.17 -5.12
C GLU A 100 11.93 4.41 -5.36
N VAL A 101 12.43 5.58 -5.00
CA VAL A 101 11.73 6.87 -5.03
C VAL A 101 12.71 8.03 -4.98
N VAL A 102 12.28 9.22 -5.42
CA VAL A 102 13.13 10.43 -5.46
C VAL A 102 13.49 10.94 -4.07
N ASP A 103 12.56 10.82 -3.11
CA ASP A 103 12.74 11.32 -1.73
C ASP A 103 11.99 10.46 -0.71
N ASN A 104 12.26 10.68 0.58
CA ASN A 104 11.69 9.88 1.67
C ASN A 104 10.34 10.41 2.20
N HIS A 105 9.53 11.12 1.41
CA HIS A 105 8.23 11.63 1.85
C HIS A 105 7.21 10.53 2.14
N GLN A 106 7.34 9.34 1.54
CA GLN A 106 6.39 8.25 1.74
C GLN A 106 6.41 7.72 3.18
N VAL A 107 7.57 7.58 3.80
CA VAL A 107 7.69 7.02 5.16
C VAL A 107 6.92 7.85 6.20
N PRO A 108 7.13 9.18 6.32
CA PRO A 108 6.34 10.00 7.26
C PRO A 108 4.85 10.01 6.95
N PHE A 109 4.49 10.04 5.67
CA PHE A 109 3.10 10.03 5.24
C PHE A 109 2.39 8.73 5.66
N VAL A 110 2.99 7.58 5.38
CA VAL A 110 2.41 6.28 5.75
C VAL A 110 2.33 6.11 7.26
N THR A 111 3.33 6.58 8.00
CA THR A 111 3.30 6.58 9.46
C THR A 111 2.11 7.38 10.02
N MET A 112 1.83 8.53 9.44
CA MET A 112 0.66 9.33 9.79
C MET A 112 -0.64 8.59 9.48
N MET A 113 -0.73 7.95 8.30
CA MET A 113 -1.92 7.20 7.89
C MET A 113 -2.19 6.00 8.80
N GLU A 114 -1.16 5.30 9.23
CA GLU A 114 -1.29 4.19 10.18
C GLU A 114 -1.82 4.68 11.53
N ARG A 115 -1.31 5.79 12.05
CA ARG A 115 -1.81 6.40 13.30
C ARG A 115 -3.28 6.78 13.24
N GLN A 116 -3.78 7.11 12.06
CA GLN A 116 -5.19 7.43 11.81
C GLN A 116 -6.05 6.19 11.52
N GLY A 117 -5.47 5.00 11.53
CA GLY A 117 -6.16 3.75 11.23
C GLY A 117 -6.48 3.56 9.74
N GLY A 118 -5.84 4.32 8.84
CA GLY A 118 -6.09 4.31 7.41
C GLY A 118 -5.15 3.44 6.58
N ALA A 119 -4.12 2.87 7.21
CA ALA A 119 -3.16 1.99 6.57
C ALA A 119 -2.48 1.11 7.63
N VAL A 120 -1.85 0.03 7.19
CA VAL A 120 -1.02 -0.84 8.03
C VAL A 120 0.36 -0.96 7.39
N ILE A 121 1.39 -0.46 8.06
CA ILE A 121 2.77 -0.48 7.57
C ILE A 121 3.31 -1.91 7.61
N VAL A 122 3.99 -2.28 6.54
CA VAL A 122 4.77 -3.52 6.44
C VAL A 122 6.25 -3.16 6.38
N GLU A 123 7.04 -3.63 7.34
CA GLU A 123 8.43 -3.19 7.52
C GLU A 123 9.47 -4.20 6.99
N SER A 124 9.09 -5.47 6.83
CA SER A 124 9.99 -6.53 6.39
C SER A 124 9.24 -7.64 5.65
N ARG A 125 9.99 -8.54 5.03
CA ARG A 125 9.43 -9.76 4.43
C ARG A 125 8.64 -10.59 5.44
N ALA A 126 9.20 -10.84 6.60
CA ALA A 126 8.54 -11.60 7.67
C ALA A 126 7.26 -10.92 8.13
N ASP A 127 7.30 -9.59 8.29
CA ASP A 127 6.15 -8.78 8.65
C ASP A 127 5.04 -8.84 7.58
N LEU A 128 5.40 -8.83 6.29
CA LEU A 128 4.44 -9.03 5.20
C LEU A 128 3.75 -10.38 5.30
N PHE A 129 4.50 -11.46 5.54
CA PHE A 129 3.96 -12.81 5.65
C PHE A 129 2.98 -12.92 6.81
N ASP A 130 3.33 -12.39 7.97
CA ASP A 130 2.47 -12.38 9.16
C ASP A 130 1.20 -11.58 8.93
N LYS A 131 1.30 -10.39 8.34
CA LYS A 131 0.16 -9.51 8.08
C LYS A 131 -0.75 -10.04 6.98
N LEU A 132 -0.22 -10.64 5.93
CA LEU A 132 -1.03 -11.30 4.91
C LEU A 132 -1.80 -12.50 5.49
N THR A 133 -1.16 -13.34 6.28
CA THR A 133 -1.81 -14.46 6.95
C THR A 133 -2.92 -13.97 7.88
N LEU A 134 -2.64 -12.96 8.70
CA LEU A 134 -3.65 -12.35 9.57
C LEU A 134 -4.83 -11.77 8.80
N ALA A 135 -4.56 -11.09 7.69
CA ALA A 135 -5.58 -10.46 6.86
C ALA A 135 -6.49 -11.50 6.17
N PHE A 136 -5.94 -12.62 5.70
CA PHE A 136 -6.73 -13.69 5.11
C PHE A 136 -7.54 -14.47 6.14
N GLU A 137 -7.04 -14.62 7.35
CA GLU A 137 -7.77 -15.24 8.45
C GLU A 137 -8.86 -14.33 9.03
N ASN A 138 -8.65 -13.00 8.99
CA ASN A 138 -9.54 -12.00 9.58
C ASN A 138 -9.76 -10.82 8.62
N PRO A 139 -10.42 -11.00 7.46
CA PRO A 139 -10.56 -9.94 6.46
C PRO A 139 -11.21 -8.66 6.98
N SER A 140 -12.11 -8.76 7.96
CA SER A 140 -12.80 -7.61 8.55
C SER A 140 -11.88 -6.62 9.25
N LEU A 141 -10.69 -7.03 9.71
CA LEU A 141 -9.70 -6.15 10.33
C LEU A 141 -9.08 -5.17 9.34
N PHE A 142 -9.14 -5.48 8.04
CA PHE A 142 -8.53 -4.70 6.96
C PHE A 142 -9.58 -4.04 6.06
N HIS A 143 -10.80 -3.90 6.57
CA HIS A 143 -11.89 -3.17 5.92
C HIS A 143 -12.54 -2.22 6.91
N ALA A 144 -12.71 -0.95 6.52
CA ALA A 144 -13.44 0.03 7.29
C ALA A 144 -14.95 -0.23 7.20
N ALA A 145 -15.68 0.09 8.27
CA ALA A 145 -17.14 -0.02 8.30
C ALA A 145 -17.82 0.85 7.23
N GLN A 146 -17.18 1.95 6.84
CA GLN A 146 -17.61 2.82 5.74
C GLN A 146 -16.40 3.23 4.90
N PRO A 147 -16.58 3.35 3.57
CA PRO A 147 -15.53 3.87 2.70
C PRO A 147 -15.10 5.27 3.12
N TYR A 148 -13.82 5.54 3.03
CA TYR A 148 -13.27 6.86 3.29
C TYR A 148 -13.67 7.81 2.15
N VAL A 149 -14.31 8.93 2.50
CA VAL A 149 -14.59 10.02 1.57
C VAL A 149 -13.54 11.11 1.80
N ALA A 150 -12.62 11.27 0.83
CA ALA A 150 -11.66 12.34 0.86
C ALA A 150 -12.36 13.69 0.67
N ASN A 151 -12.27 14.57 1.67
CA ASN A 151 -12.46 16.00 1.46
C ASN A 151 -11.08 16.58 1.13
N PRO A 152 -10.81 17.04 -0.11
CA PRO A 152 -9.47 17.47 -0.52
C PRO A 152 -8.89 18.60 0.34
N SER A 153 -9.72 19.51 0.84
CA SER A 153 -9.30 20.62 1.71
C SER A 153 -8.92 20.13 3.09
N ILE A 154 -9.72 19.28 3.72
CA ILE A 154 -9.43 18.71 5.04
C ILE A 154 -8.22 17.78 4.96
N ALA A 155 -8.12 16.95 3.92
CA ALA A 155 -6.99 16.06 3.72
C ALA A 155 -5.68 16.83 3.53
N ALA A 156 -5.70 17.93 2.78
CA ALA A 156 -4.53 18.80 2.60
C ALA A 156 -4.10 19.50 3.90
N GLU A 157 -5.06 20.00 4.70
CA GLU A 157 -4.79 20.61 6.00
C GLU A 157 -4.24 19.60 7.01
N GLN A 158 -4.83 18.42 7.08
CA GLN A 158 -4.36 17.34 7.96
C GLN A 158 -2.97 16.84 7.57
N LEU A 159 -2.69 16.76 6.26
CA LEU A 159 -1.38 16.40 5.74
C LEU A 159 -0.34 17.46 6.11
N ALA A 160 -0.64 18.75 5.87
CA ALA A 160 0.24 19.86 6.22
C ALA A 160 0.52 19.89 7.73
N GLN A 161 -0.51 19.76 8.57
CA GLN A 161 -0.37 19.73 10.03
C GLN A 161 0.41 18.51 10.51
N GLY A 162 0.18 17.34 9.92
CA GLY A 162 0.91 16.11 10.23
C GLY A 162 2.40 16.23 9.88
N LEU A 163 2.73 16.80 8.73
CA LEU A 163 4.11 17.04 8.30
C LEU A 163 4.81 18.08 9.19
N ASP A 164 4.14 19.19 9.53
CA ASP A 164 4.69 20.22 10.41
C ASP A 164 4.97 19.68 11.82
N ASN A 165 4.08 18.85 12.36
CA ASN A 165 4.28 18.19 13.65
C ASN A 165 5.46 17.22 13.64
N LEU A 166 5.64 16.49 12.55
CA LEU A 166 6.77 15.55 12.38
C LEU A 166 8.11 16.30 12.24
N LEU A 167 8.12 17.42 11.51
CA LEU A 167 9.31 18.27 11.34
C LEU A 167 9.66 18.99 12.64
N SER A 168 8.68 19.53 13.37
CA SER A 168 8.86 20.21 14.67
C SER A 168 9.32 19.25 15.77
N GLY A 169 8.88 17.99 15.74
CA GLY A 169 9.31 16.94 16.67
C GLY A 169 10.77 16.51 16.48
N ARG A 170 11.32 16.70 15.28
CA ARG A 170 12.75 16.45 14.99
C ARG A 170 13.66 17.54 15.53
N THR A 171 13.20 18.78 15.50
CA THR A 171 13.99 19.93 16.00
C THR A 171 14.18 19.90 17.52
N ARG A 172 13.23 19.33 18.27
CA ARG A 172 13.31 19.20 19.73
C ARG A 172 14.15 18.03 20.25
N ARG A 173 14.60 17.13 19.37
CA ARG A 173 15.49 16.01 19.71
C ARG A 173 16.96 16.26 19.36
N ALA A 174 17.29 17.43 18.78
CA ALA A 174 18.62 17.82 18.36
C ALA A 174 19.24 18.91 19.30
N GLU A 175 18.58 19.28 20.39
CA GLU A 175 19.09 20.07 21.51
C GLU A 175 19.25 19.14 22.74
#